data_def568d40973389d1c031418ccbaaf3a
#
_entry.id   def568d40973389d1c031418ccbaaf3a
#
_cell.length_a   1.000
_cell.length_b   1.000
_cell.length_c   1.000
_cell.angle_alpha   90.00
_cell.angle_beta   90.00
_cell.angle_gamma   90.00
#
_symmetry.space_group_name_H-M   'P 1'
#
loop_
_entity.id
_entity.type
_entity.pdbx_description
1 polymer ?
#
loop_
_entity_poly.entity_id
_entity_poly.type
_entity_poly.pdbx_seq_one_letter_code
_entity_poly.pdbx_strand_id
1 'polypeptide(L)'
;MFLDLTRCQINWVHEDTFQYQHQLNTIVLTGNPLIFMAETAFNGPKSLKHLSLIQTGISNLEFIPVYNLEQLESLHLGSNHISSIKFPENFPTQNLKVLDFQNNAIYYILSEDMNALDKATNLSLNFNGNDIKAIEPGAFHSKSFQSLKFGGILNLSVILKGLQNSTAQSLWLGTFEDSDDQDLTPAMFEGLCEMSVESINLQKHHFSNISSTTFRCFTQLKELDLTATHLKALPSGIEGMNALKKLVLNVNNFDQLCQINAASFPSLTDLSIKGNMKTLDFGAGCLEKLENLQKLDLSHNDIEASDCCNLQLKNLPHLQYLNLSYNEPLGLQSQAFKECPLLEHLDLAFTHLHIKAPQSPFQNLRVLQVLNLSHCLLDTSNQHLLAGLVDLRHLNLQGNHFQDRRISKTNLLQPLNSLEVLSLSSCDLLSIDKQAFQSLGKMSHIDLSYNSLTGDSIDALSHLQGIYLNLAVNSIQAIPPLLLHTLSRQNTINLSHNPLDCTCLNMHFITWYKENLQKFEGVEETMCANPPSLMGVKLYDVELSCGITAVGIFFLIVFLFFIAILLIFSVKFLLRWKYEHI
;
A
#
# COMPACT_ATOMS: atom_id res chain seq x y z
N MET A 1 17.51 -4.47 -23.87
CA MET A 1 17.50 -3.02 -24.21
C MET A 1 16.06 -2.58 -24.45
N PHE A 2 15.67 -1.38 -24.03
CA PHE A 2 14.29 -0.88 -24.05
C PHE A 2 14.23 0.40 -24.90
N LEU A 3 13.23 0.53 -25.78
CA LEU A 3 12.97 1.72 -26.59
C LEU A 3 11.52 2.14 -26.42
N ASP A 4 11.32 3.32 -25.86
CA ASP A 4 10.01 3.95 -25.71
C ASP A 4 9.87 5.15 -26.64
N LEU A 5 8.91 5.07 -27.54
CA LEU A 5 8.54 6.11 -28.50
C LEU A 5 7.08 6.53 -28.32
N THR A 6 6.55 6.47 -27.09
CA THR A 6 5.16 6.82 -26.78
C THR A 6 4.84 8.25 -27.21
N ARG A 7 3.75 8.42 -27.97
CA ARG A 7 3.21 9.71 -28.43
C ARG A 7 4.22 10.60 -29.17
N CYS A 8 5.11 9.99 -29.97
CA CYS A 8 6.12 10.69 -30.78
C CYS A 8 5.58 11.14 -32.15
N GLN A 9 4.26 11.06 -32.42
CA GLN A 9 3.62 11.41 -33.70
C GLN A 9 4.18 10.62 -34.90
N ILE A 10 4.56 9.37 -34.67
CA ILE A 10 5.07 8.48 -35.71
C ILE A 10 3.89 7.97 -36.55
N ASN A 11 3.93 8.23 -37.88
CA ASN A 11 2.92 7.76 -38.82
C ASN A 11 3.43 6.59 -39.67
N TRP A 12 4.72 6.44 -39.82
CA TRP A 12 5.37 5.48 -40.72
C TRP A 12 6.51 4.77 -39.99
N VAL A 13 6.53 3.44 -40.09
CA VAL A 13 7.70 2.61 -39.72
C VAL A 13 8.22 1.99 -41.01
N HIS A 14 9.33 2.54 -41.50
CA HIS A 14 9.92 2.18 -42.79
C HIS A 14 10.62 0.84 -42.76
N GLU A 15 11.03 0.37 -43.94
CA GLU A 15 11.88 -0.81 -44.09
C GLU A 15 13.13 -0.67 -43.22
N ASP A 16 13.49 -1.76 -42.57
CA ASP A 16 14.71 -1.90 -41.80
C ASP A 16 14.94 -0.81 -40.71
N THR A 17 13.85 -0.13 -40.26
CA THR A 17 13.93 0.94 -39.24
C THR A 17 14.73 0.51 -38.00
N PHE A 18 14.63 -0.73 -37.57
CA PHE A 18 15.35 -1.24 -36.39
C PHE A 18 16.50 -2.20 -36.77
N GLN A 19 17.00 -2.18 -38.00
CA GLN A 19 17.99 -3.12 -38.56
C GLN A 19 19.22 -3.34 -37.69
N TYR A 20 19.73 -2.31 -37.03
CA TYR A 20 20.96 -2.37 -36.23
C TYR A 20 20.70 -2.58 -34.72
N GLN A 21 19.45 -2.66 -34.28
CA GLN A 21 19.08 -2.77 -32.87
C GLN A 21 18.87 -4.22 -32.42
N HIS A 22 19.86 -5.09 -32.64
CA HIS A 22 19.77 -6.53 -32.37
C HIS A 22 19.51 -6.90 -30.91
N GLN A 23 19.85 -6.01 -29.96
CA GLN A 23 19.68 -6.24 -28.52
C GLN A 23 18.38 -5.65 -27.94
N LEU A 24 17.51 -5.07 -28.77
CA LEU A 24 16.22 -4.60 -28.29
C LEU A 24 15.35 -5.79 -27.90
N ASN A 25 14.85 -5.76 -26.67
CA ASN A 25 13.88 -6.72 -26.16
C ASN A 25 12.48 -6.11 -25.97
N THR A 26 12.38 -4.78 -25.95
CA THR A 26 11.11 -4.07 -25.79
C THR A 26 11.06 -2.86 -26.72
N ILE A 27 9.96 -2.74 -27.48
CA ILE A 27 9.61 -1.57 -28.29
C ILE A 27 8.20 -1.11 -27.91
N VAL A 28 8.08 0.16 -27.56
CA VAL A 28 6.80 0.81 -27.25
C VAL A 28 6.54 1.91 -28.27
N LEU A 29 5.46 1.75 -29.05
CA LEU A 29 4.97 2.71 -30.05
C LEU A 29 3.58 3.28 -29.68
N THR A 30 3.19 3.17 -28.44
CA THR A 30 1.90 3.57 -27.90
C THR A 30 1.53 5.01 -28.27
N GLY A 31 0.29 5.24 -28.70
CA GLY A 31 -0.25 6.58 -28.97
C GLY A 31 0.32 7.26 -30.22
N ASN A 32 0.90 6.50 -31.16
CA ASN A 32 1.33 7.01 -32.46
C ASN A 32 0.30 6.65 -33.54
N PRO A 33 -0.13 7.60 -34.39
CA PRO A 33 -1.12 7.33 -35.45
C PRO A 33 -0.44 6.62 -36.64
N LEU A 34 -0.21 5.30 -36.51
CA LEU A 34 0.49 4.51 -37.52
C LEU A 34 -0.37 4.30 -38.75
N ILE A 35 0.05 4.83 -39.90
CA ILE A 35 -0.59 4.67 -41.19
C ILE A 35 0.02 3.48 -41.96
N PHE A 36 1.32 3.23 -41.75
CA PHE A 36 2.06 2.20 -42.44
C PHE A 36 3.20 1.61 -41.60
N MET A 37 3.35 0.30 -41.67
CA MET A 37 4.51 -0.45 -41.16
C MET A 37 5.02 -1.36 -42.31
N ALA A 38 6.30 -1.20 -42.66
CA ALA A 38 6.91 -2.03 -43.70
C ALA A 38 7.09 -3.47 -43.24
N GLU A 39 7.03 -4.44 -44.16
CA GLU A 39 7.22 -5.86 -43.83
C GLU A 39 8.56 -6.16 -43.13
N THR A 40 9.61 -5.41 -43.45
CA THR A 40 10.95 -5.58 -42.87
C THR A 40 11.21 -4.68 -41.64
N ALA A 41 10.20 -3.94 -41.18
CA ALA A 41 10.35 -2.96 -40.09
C ALA A 41 11.05 -3.53 -38.84
N PHE A 42 10.73 -4.77 -38.47
CA PHE A 42 11.27 -5.45 -37.28
C PHE A 42 12.31 -6.52 -37.60
N ASN A 43 12.98 -6.49 -38.76
CA ASN A 43 14.00 -7.49 -39.12
C ASN A 43 15.26 -7.47 -38.23
N GLY A 44 15.59 -6.32 -37.60
CA GLY A 44 16.78 -6.15 -36.77
C GLY A 44 16.68 -6.80 -35.39
N PRO A 45 15.65 -6.52 -34.57
CA PRO A 45 15.59 -6.92 -33.16
C PRO A 45 15.10 -8.37 -32.97
N LYS A 46 15.93 -9.35 -33.34
CA LYS A 46 15.63 -10.78 -33.18
C LYS A 46 15.40 -11.23 -31.73
N SER A 47 15.84 -10.41 -30.77
CA SER A 47 15.65 -10.65 -29.33
C SER A 47 14.39 -9.96 -28.78
N LEU A 48 13.52 -9.42 -29.65
CA LEU A 48 12.32 -8.70 -29.22
C LEU A 48 11.35 -9.62 -28.51
N LYS A 49 11.03 -9.28 -27.27
CA LYS A 49 10.08 -10.02 -26.41
C LYS A 49 8.77 -9.27 -26.20
N HIS A 50 8.82 -7.94 -26.21
CA HIS A 50 7.67 -7.11 -25.88
C HIS A 50 7.46 -6.03 -26.92
N LEU A 51 6.27 -6.05 -27.55
CA LEU A 51 5.86 -5.04 -28.53
C LEU A 51 4.53 -4.41 -28.08
N SER A 52 4.53 -3.09 -27.90
CA SER A 52 3.34 -2.33 -27.56
C SER A 52 2.93 -1.41 -28.72
N LEU A 53 1.74 -1.65 -29.26
CA LEU A 53 1.07 -0.90 -30.32
C LEU A 53 -0.31 -0.39 -29.83
N ILE A 54 -0.38 0.02 -28.56
CA ILE A 54 -1.62 0.53 -27.95
C ILE A 54 -1.96 1.88 -28.56
N GLN A 55 -3.24 2.08 -28.92
CA GLN A 55 -3.74 3.37 -29.43
C GLN A 55 -2.94 3.84 -30.67
N THR A 56 -2.76 2.95 -31.64
CA THR A 56 -2.00 3.24 -32.87
C THR A 56 -2.87 3.27 -34.13
N GLY A 57 -4.19 3.02 -34.01
CA GLY A 57 -5.13 3.07 -35.15
C GLY A 57 -5.17 1.80 -35.99
N ILE A 58 -4.55 0.71 -35.54
CA ILE A 58 -4.53 -0.58 -36.25
C ILE A 58 -5.94 -1.18 -36.34
N SER A 59 -6.33 -1.64 -37.53
CA SER A 59 -7.65 -2.24 -37.79
C SER A 59 -7.63 -3.76 -38.00
N ASN A 60 -6.49 -4.34 -38.36
CA ASN A 60 -6.32 -5.80 -38.48
C ASN A 60 -4.90 -6.24 -38.16
N LEU A 61 -4.70 -7.54 -37.88
CA LEU A 61 -3.40 -8.10 -37.49
C LEU A 61 -2.43 -8.29 -38.67
N GLU A 62 -2.93 -8.39 -39.89
CA GLU A 62 -2.10 -8.51 -41.10
C GLU A 62 -1.23 -7.25 -41.32
N PHE A 63 -1.64 -6.14 -40.71
CA PHE A 63 -0.90 -4.87 -40.76
C PHE A 63 0.39 -4.89 -39.93
N ILE A 64 0.57 -5.87 -39.05
CA ILE A 64 1.68 -5.93 -38.11
C ILE A 64 2.72 -6.95 -38.60
N PRO A 65 3.93 -6.53 -39.04
CA PRO A 65 4.92 -7.43 -39.57
C PRO A 65 5.71 -8.17 -38.48
N VAL A 66 5.06 -9.10 -37.77
CA VAL A 66 5.65 -9.83 -36.62
C VAL A 66 6.25 -11.21 -36.97
N TYR A 67 6.16 -11.66 -38.22
CA TYR A 67 6.54 -13.02 -38.63
C TYR A 67 7.99 -13.44 -38.34
N ASN A 68 8.91 -12.49 -38.16
CA ASN A 68 10.31 -12.74 -37.80
C ASN A 68 10.60 -12.61 -36.29
N LEU A 69 9.58 -12.37 -35.45
CA LEU A 69 9.73 -12.11 -34.02
C LEU A 69 9.53 -13.39 -33.20
N GLU A 70 10.32 -14.44 -33.48
CA GLU A 70 10.18 -15.76 -32.83
C GLU A 70 10.29 -15.72 -31.30
N GLN A 71 10.95 -14.70 -30.73
CA GLN A 71 11.12 -14.53 -29.28
C GLN A 71 10.00 -13.70 -28.64
N LEU A 72 8.96 -13.32 -29.40
CA LEU A 72 7.90 -12.45 -28.89
C LEU A 72 7.13 -13.15 -27.76
N GLU A 73 7.15 -12.53 -26.58
CA GLU A 73 6.44 -12.99 -25.37
C GLU A 73 5.18 -12.18 -25.11
N SER A 74 5.13 -10.88 -25.47
CA SER A 74 3.93 -10.06 -25.30
C SER A 74 3.68 -9.12 -26.47
N LEU A 75 2.41 -9.07 -26.90
CA LEU A 75 1.90 -8.17 -27.90
C LEU A 75 0.68 -7.40 -27.34
N HIS A 76 0.83 -6.08 -27.18
CA HIS A 76 -0.22 -5.21 -26.67
C HIS A 76 -0.84 -4.40 -27.80
N LEU A 77 -2.12 -4.65 -28.09
CA LEU A 77 -2.90 -4.06 -29.17
C LEU A 77 -4.13 -3.29 -28.66
N GLY A 78 -4.13 -2.93 -27.39
CA GLY A 78 -5.26 -2.25 -26.76
C GLY A 78 -5.62 -0.90 -27.39
N SER A 79 -6.89 -0.53 -27.31
CA SER A 79 -7.40 0.78 -27.77
C SER A 79 -7.10 1.08 -29.26
N ASN A 80 -7.33 0.08 -30.10
CA ASN A 80 -7.24 0.18 -31.55
C ASN A 80 -8.62 -0.02 -32.23
N HIS A 81 -8.66 -0.35 -33.52
CA HIS A 81 -9.89 -0.56 -34.29
C HIS A 81 -9.99 -1.98 -34.83
N ILE A 82 -9.37 -2.95 -34.17
CA ILE A 82 -9.33 -4.35 -34.59
C ILE A 82 -10.73 -4.95 -34.46
N SER A 83 -11.27 -5.46 -35.58
CA SER A 83 -12.60 -6.06 -35.63
C SER A 83 -12.57 -7.58 -35.80
N SER A 84 -11.42 -8.15 -36.18
CA SER A 84 -11.19 -9.58 -36.35
C SER A 84 -9.82 -9.99 -35.79
N ILE A 85 -9.75 -11.14 -35.16
CA ILE A 85 -8.52 -11.73 -34.61
C ILE A 85 -7.85 -12.71 -35.59
N LYS A 86 -8.14 -12.59 -36.87
CA LYS A 86 -7.50 -13.42 -37.90
C LYS A 86 -6.00 -13.17 -37.93
N PHE A 87 -5.22 -14.17 -37.53
CA PHE A 87 -3.76 -14.10 -37.49
C PHE A 87 -3.16 -14.36 -38.88
N PRO A 88 -2.04 -13.68 -39.26
CA PRO A 88 -1.24 -14.05 -40.41
C PRO A 88 -0.72 -15.50 -40.30
N GLU A 89 -0.52 -16.20 -41.44
CA GLU A 89 -0.11 -17.62 -41.48
C GLU A 89 1.17 -17.91 -40.66
N ASN A 90 2.09 -16.99 -40.58
CA ASN A 90 3.38 -17.13 -39.89
C ASN A 90 3.44 -16.34 -38.55
N PHE A 91 2.30 -16.14 -37.88
CA PHE A 91 2.27 -15.43 -36.62
C PHE A 91 3.05 -16.19 -35.52
N PRO A 92 4.00 -15.55 -34.80
CA PRO A 92 4.89 -16.22 -33.84
C PRO A 92 4.18 -16.48 -32.50
N THR A 93 3.49 -17.59 -32.37
CA THR A 93 2.70 -17.92 -31.17
C THR A 93 3.46 -18.75 -30.12
N GLN A 94 4.57 -19.41 -30.50
CA GLN A 94 5.23 -20.42 -29.68
C GLN A 94 5.71 -19.90 -28.30
N ASN A 95 6.22 -18.68 -28.25
CA ASN A 95 6.74 -18.05 -27.03
C ASN A 95 5.77 -17.01 -26.44
N LEU A 96 4.60 -16.82 -27.07
CA LEU A 96 3.65 -15.79 -26.69
C LEU A 96 2.98 -16.13 -25.35
N LYS A 97 3.08 -15.22 -24.38
CA LYS A 97 2.50 -15.31 -23.02
C LYS A 97 1.39 -14.31 -22.80
N VAL A 98 1.44 -13.16 -23.50
CA VAL A 98 0.44 -12.09 -23.35
C VAL A 98 0.01 -11.61 -24.72
N LEU A 99 -1.30 -11.62 -24.97
CA LEU A 99 -1.93 -11.04 -26.14
C LEU A 99 -3.11 -10.18 -25.69
N ASP A 100 -2.99 -8.87 -25.90
CA ASP A 100 -3.93 -7.90 -25.36
C ASP A 100 -4.67 -7.16 -26.48
N PHE A 101 -5.98 -7.44 -26.57
CA PHE A 101 -6.93 -6.81 -27.48
C PHE A 101 -7.91 -5.86 -26.77
N GLN A 102 -7.58 -5.39 -25.57
CA GLN A 102 -8.50 -4.54 -24.79
C GLN A 102 -8.98 -3.33 -25.61
N ASN A 103 -10.27 -2.97 -25.45
CA ASN A 103 -10.87 -1.78 -26.09
C ASN A 103 -10.66 -1.76 -27.63
N ASN A 104 -11.07 -2.82 -28.29
CA ASN A 104 -11.15 -2.92 -29.75
C ASN A 104 -12.62 -3.11 -30.21
N ALA A 105 -12.82 -3.43 -31.47
CA ALA A 105 -14.14 -3.63 -32.09
C ALA A 105 -14.38 -5.10 -32.50
N ILE A 106 -13.93 -6.04 -31.67
CA ILE A 106 -14.08 -7.49 -31.94
C ILE A 106 -15.51 -7.91 -31.58
N TYR A 107 -16.28 -8.37 -32.57
CA TYR A 107 -17.66 -8.82 -32.37
C TYR A 107 -17.81 -10.33 -32.44
N TYR A 108 -16.93 -11.02 -33.17
CA TYR A 108 -17.00 -12.47 -33.42
C TYR A 108 -15.64 -13.10 -33.19
N ILE A 109 -15.64 -14.29 -32.56
CA ILE A 109 -14.44 -15.14 -32.41
C ILE A 109 -14.70 -16.45 -33.10
N LEU A 110 -13.92 -16.79 -34.11
CA LEU A 110 -14.04 -17.99 -34.91
C LEU A 110 -13.04 -19.07 -34.48
N SER A 111 -13.36 -20.33 -34.71
CA SER A 111 -12.47 -21.46 -34.39
C SER A 111 -11.17 -21.39 -35.18
N GLU A 112 -11.23 -20.99 -36.45
CA GLU A 112 -10.07 -20.86 -37.32
C GLU A 112 -9.08 -19.78 -36.80
N ASP A 113 -9.58 -18.69 -36.24
CA ASP A 113 -8.77 -17.61 -35.66
C ASP A 113 -7.99 -18.12 -34.45
N MET A 114 -8.62 -18.94 -33.61
CA MET A 114 -8.02 -19.45 -32.38
C MET A 114 -7.01 -20.59 -32.64
N ASN A 115 -7.06 -21.29 -33.79
CA ASN A 115 -6.13 -22.36 -34.13
C ASN A 115 -4.67 -21.85 -34.23
N ALA A 116 -4.46 -20.61 -34.64
CA ALA A 116 -3.13 -20.01 -34.65
C ALA A 116 -2.46 -19.98 -33.27
N LEU A 117 -3.23 -20.01 -32.18
CA LEU A 117 -2.76 -20.00 -30.80
C LEU A 117 -2.50 -21.39 -30.19
N ASP A 118 -2.64 -22.49 -30.94
CA ASP A 118 -2.47 -23.85 -30.44
C ASP A 118 -1.07 -24.16 -29.92
N LYS A 119 -0.06 -23.43 -30.38
CA LYS A 119 1.34 -23.56 -29.93
C LYS A 119 1.67 -22.70 -28.69
N ALA A 120 0.81 -21.77 -28.34
CA ALA A 120 1.03 -20.91 -27.17
C ALA A 120 0.72 -21.68 -25.88
N THR A 121 1.63 -21.63 -24.93
CA THR A 121 1.44 -22.25 -23.61
C THR A 121 1.37 -21.15 -22.53
N ASN A 122 0.47 -21.31 -21.57
CA ASN A 122 0.26 -20.32 -20.49
C ASN A 122 -0.06 -18.91 -21.02
N LEU A 123 -0.88 -18.83 -22.06
CA LEU A 123 -1.26 -17.57 -22.69
C LEU A 123 -2.24 -16.80 -21.81
N SER A 124 -1.98 -15.53 -21.60
CA SER A 124 -2.94 -14.55 -21.07
C SER A 124 -3.56 -13.78 -22.24
N LEU A 125 -4.86 -13.92 -22.43
CA LEU A 125 -5.61 -13.35 -23.53
C LEU A 125 -6.65 -12.36 -23.00
N ASN A 126 -6.57 -11.11 -23.45
CA ASN A 126 -7.40 -10.03 -22.95
C ASN A 126 -8.30 -9.45 -24.05
N PHE A 127 -9.61 -9.65 -23.91
CA PHE A 127 -10.66 -9.08 -24.77
C PHE A 127 -11.52 -8.02 -24.06
N ASN A 128 -11.10 -7.52 -22.91
CA ASN A 128 -11.86 -6.52 -22.16
C ASN A 128 -12.25 -5.32 -23.05
N GLY A 129 -13.48 -4.84 -22.89
CA GLY A 129 -13.96 -3.68 -23.65
C GLY A 129 -14.22 -3.93 -25.14
N ASN A 130 -14.40 -5.20 -25.53
CA ASN A 130 -14.91 -5.58 -26.85
C ASN A 130 -16.38 -5.99 -26.73
N ASP A 131 -17.21 -5.62 -27.71
CA ASP A 131 -18.64 -5.98 -27.75
C ASP A 131 -18.85 -7.33 -28.46
N ILE A 132 -18.38 -8.42 -27.85
CA ILE A 132 -18.43 -9.77 -28.41
C ILE A 132 -19.86 -10.27 -28.47
N LYS A 133 -20.40 -10.43 -29.68
CA LYS A 133 -21.77 -10.90 -29.95
C LYS A 133 -21.87 -12.40 -30.09
N ALA A 134 -20.84 -13.08 -30.59
CA ALA A 134 -20.79 -14.53 -30.71
C ALA A 134 -19.37 -15.07 -30.66
N ILE A 135 -19.28 -16.28 -30.08
CA ILE A 135 -18.08 -17.12 -30.12
C ILE A 135 -18.53 -18.43 -30.80
N GLU A 136 -17.82 -18.84 -31.84
CA GLU A 136 -18.12 -20.10 -32.53
C GLU A 136 -17.95 -21.28 -31.56
N PRO A 137 -18.91 -22.22 -31.48
CA PRO A 137 -18.78 -23.39 -30.62
C PRO A 137 -17.49 -24.17 -30.90
N GLY A 138 -16.70 -24.41 -29.85
CA GLY A 138 -15.42 -25.09 -29.97
C GLY A 138 -14.22 -24.20 -30.28
N ALA A 139 -14.39 -22.88 -30.45
CA ALA A 139 -13.27 -21.96 -30.70
C ALA A 139 -12.15 -22.09 -29.66
N PHE A 140 -12.50 -22.34 -28.41
CA PHE A 140 -11.55 -22.51 -27.29
C PHE A 140 -11.33 -23.99 -26.90
N HIS A 141 -11.91 -24.94 -27.67
CA HIS A 141 -11.88 -26.37 -27.34
C HIS A 141 -10.45 -26.90 -27.16
N SER A 142 -10.21 -27.66 -26.09
CA SER A 142 -8.91 -28.25 -25.72
C SER A 142 -7.75 -27.25 -25.54
N LYS A 143 -8.03 -25.96 -25.41
CA LYS A 143 -7.00 -24.93 -25.18
C LYS A 143 -6.84 -24.63 -23.68
N SER A 144 -5.62 -24.27 -23.30
CA SER A 144 -5.26 -23.96 -21.92
C SER A 144 -4.68 -22.54 -21.81
N PHE A 145 -5.22 -21.75 -20.89
CA PHE A 145 -4.85 -20.35 -20.70
C PHE A 145 -4.38 -20.08 -19.26
N GLN A 146 -3.43 -19.17 -19.13
CA GLN A 146 -3.10 -18.55 -17.83
C GLN A 146 -4.25 -17.66 -17.38
N SER A 147 -4.71 -16.79 -18.27
CA SER A 147 -5.78 -15.84 -18.00
C SER A 147 -6.62 -15.57 -19.24
N LEU A 148 -7.93 -15.58 -19.08
CA LEU A 148 -8.89 -15.12 -20.07
C LEU A 148 -9.68 -13.93 -19.50
N LYS A 149 -9.76 -12.83 -20.25
CA LYS A 149 -10.49 -11.65 -19.83
C LYS A 149 -11.47 -11.19 -20.90
N PHE A 150 -12.75 -11.07 -20.52
CA PHE A 150 -13.86 -10.67 -21.38
C PHE A 150 -14.69 -9.52 -20.80
N GLY A 151 -14.12 -8.68 -19.93
CA GLY A 151 -14.87 -7.63 -19.26
C GLY A 151 -15.49 -6.57 -20.18
N GLY A 152 -16.56 -5.96 -19.70
CA GLY A 152 -17.30 -4.92 -20.43
C GLY A 152 -18.79 -5.27 -20.58
N ILE A 153 -19.42 -4.90 -21.70
CA ILE A 153 -20.81 -5.27 -22.01
C ILE A 153 -20.82 -6.73 -22.48
N LEU A 154 -21.32 -7.63 -21.63
CA LEU A 154 -21.18 -9.06 -21.84
C LEU A 154 -22.52 -9.78 -22.00
N ASN A 155 -22.60 -10.65 -23.00
CA ASN A 155 -23.56 -11.75 -23.00
C ASN A 155 -22.87 -13.01 -22.42
N LEU A 156 -22.95 -13.19 -21.09
CA LEU A 156 -22.29 -14.29 -20.40
C LEU A 156 -22.63 -15.66 -20.99
N SER A 157 -23.89 -15.91 -21.35
CA SER A 157 -24.31 -17.19 -21.92
C SER A 157 -23.57 -17.52 -23.23
N VAL A 158 -23.34 -16.50 -24.06
CA VAL A 158 -22.59 -16.67 -25.33
C VAL A 158 -21.13 -16.96 -25.04
N ILE A 159 -20.50 -16.20 -24.14
CA ILE A 159 -19.10 -16.38 -23.81
C ILE A 159 -18.85 -17.74 -23.19
N LEU A 160 -19.60 -18.10 -22.16
CA LEU A 160 -19.41 -19.36 -21.45
C LEU A 160 -19.67 -20.59 -22.34
N LYS A 161 -20.60 -20.50 -23.29
CA LYS A 161 -20.78 -21.55 -24.34
C LYS A 161 -19.55 -21.67 -25.22
N GLY A 162 -18.95 -20.55 -25.62
CA GLY A 162 -17.74 -20.57 -26.46
C GLY A 162 -16.52 -21.14 -25.75
N LEU A 163 -16.47 -21.05 -24.41
CA LEU A 163 -15.36 -21.53 -23.57
C LEU A 163 -15.48 -23.01 -23.16
N GLN A 164 -16.51 -23.72 -23.57
CA GLN A 164 -16.70 -25.16 -23.25
C GLN A 164 -15.45 -25.99 -23.60
N ASN A 165 -15.11 -26.97 -22.75
CA ASN A 165 -13.96 -27.87 -22.91
C ASN A 165 -12.59 -27.17 -23.00
N SER A 166 -12.50 -25.93 -22.49
CA SER A 166 -11.22 -25.21 -22.29
C SER A 166 -10.79 -25.23 -20.83
N THR A 167 -9.55 -24.83 -20.58
CA THR A 167 -9.02 -24.63 -19.22
C THR A 167 -8.45 -23.23 -19.05
N ALA A 168 -8.65 -22.61 -17.89
CA ALA A 168 -8.01 -21.36 -17.55
C ALA A 168 -7.66 -21.32 -16.05
N GLN A 169 -6.52 -20.75 -15.69
CA GLN A 169 -6.27 -20.49 -14.28
C GLN A 169 -7.16 -19.36 -13.79
N SER A 170 -7.29 -18.27 -14.57
CA SER A 170 -8.12 -17.13 -14.22
C SER A 170 -9.06 -16.74 -15.35
N LEU A 171 -10.34 -16.55 -15.03
CA LEU A 171 -11.38 -16.06 -15.92
C LEU A 171 -11.97 -14.77 -15.37
N TRP A 172 -11.78 -13.67 -16.07
CA TRP A 172 -12.33 -12.36 -15.70
C TRP A 172 -13.51 -12.01 -16.60
N LEU A 173 -14.70 -11.95 -16.01
CA LEU A 173 -15.97 -11.69 -16.66
C LEU A 173 -16.67 -10.43 -16.11
N GLY A 174 -16.01 -9.67 -15.23
CA GLY A 174 -16.59 -8.49 -14.61
C GLY A 174 -16.95 -7.39 -15.61
N THR A 175 -17.92 -6.54 -15.25
CA THR A 175 -18.27 -5.35 -16.03
C THR A 175 -17.47 -4.14 -15.57
N PHE A 176 -17.37 -3.09 -16.41
CA PHE A 176 -16.70 -1.82 -16.03
C PHE A 176 -17.66 -0.88 -15.31
N GLU A 177 -18.95 -0.96 -15.63
CA GLU A 177 -20.01 -0.16 -15.06
C GLU A 177 -21.01 -1.05 -14.34
N ASP A 178 -21.72 -0.54 -13.35
CA ASP A 178 -22.83 -1.26 -12.75
C ASP A 178 -23.92 -1.41 -13.81
N SER A 179 -24.22 -2.65 -14.17
CA SER A 179 -25.26 -2.93 -15.16
C SER A 179 -26.50 -3.46 -14.45
N ASP A 180 -27.53 -2.64 -14.38
CA ASP A 180 -28.86 -3.05 -13.88
C ASP A 180 -29.63 -3.93 -14.88
N ASP A 181 -29.10 -4.12 -16.10
CA ASP A 181 -29.86 -4.66 -17.24
C ASP A 181 -29.91 -6.18 -17.35
N GLN A 182 -29.03 -6.93 -16.65
CA GLN A 182 -29.04 -8.39 -16.71
C GLN A 182 -28.80 -9.04 -15.35
N ASP A 183 -29.89 -9.59 -14.79
CA ASP A 183 -29.78 -10.52 -13.68
C ASP A 183 -29.07 -11.81 -14.09
N LEU A 184 -28.06 -12.19 -13.33
CA LEU A 184 -27.38 -13.46 -13.53
C LEU A 184 -28.25 -14.61 -13.01
N THR A 185 -28.54 -15.58 -13.88
CA THR A 185 -29.32 -16.78 -13.57
C THR A 185 -28.46 -18.01 -13.55
N PRO A 186 -28.84 -19.08 -12.82
CA PRO A 186 -28.08 -20.35 -12.81
C PRO A 186 -27.84 -20.94 -14.21
N ALA A 187 -28.77 -20.78 -15.13
CA ALA A 187 -28.67 -21.28 -16.50
C ALA A 187 -27.53 -20.65 -17.31
N MET A 188 -27.14 -19.41 -16.98
CA MET A 188 -26.02 -18.74 -17.65
C MET A 188 -24.66 -19.39 -17.34
N PHE A 189 -24.54 -20.07 -16.19
CA PHE A 189 -23.29 -20.71 -15.76
C PHE A 189 -23.15 -22.17 -16.21
N GLU A 190 -24.14 -22.73 -16.90
CA GLU A 190 -24.07 -24.14 -17.38
C GLU A 190 -22.86 -24.41 -18.28
N GLY A 191 -22.40 -23.42 -19.04
CA GLY A 191 -21.20 -23.54 -19.86
C GLY A 191 -19.92 -23.81 -19.03
N LEU A 192 -19.86 -23.39 -17.78
CA LEU A 192 -18.73 -23.63 -16.88
C LEU A 192 -18.67 -25.07 -16.37
N CYS A 193 -19.72 -25.85 -16.47
CA CYS A 193 -19.70 -27.29 -16.11
C CYS A 193 -18.73 -28.09 -16.97
N GLU A 194 -18.46 -27.63 -18.18
CA GLU A 194 -17.53 -28.24 -19.13
C GLU A 194 -16.19 -27.51 -19.24
N MET A 195 -15.95 -26.54 -18.36
CA MET A 195 -14.70 -25.75 -18.29
C MET A 195 -13.98 -26.02 -16.98
N SER A 196 -12.66 -26.17 -17.01
CA SER A 196 -11.85 -26.17 -15.78
C SER A 196 -11.28 -24.78 -15.53
N VAL A 197 -11.66 -24.18 -14.39
CA VAL A 197 -11.21 -22.83 -14.00
C VAL A 197 -10.92 -22.76 -12.50
N GLU A 198 -9.82 -22.08 -12.13
CA GLU A 198 -9.40 -21.97 -10.73
C GLU A 198 -9.83 -20.65 -10.08
N SER A 199 -9.91 -19.56 -10.84
CA SER A 199 -10.27 -18.22 -10.33
C SER A 199 -11.28 -17.56 -11.28
N ILE A 200 -12.40 -17.07 -10.73
CA ILE A 200 -13.43 -16.35 -11.50
C ILE A 200 -13.67 -14.99 -10.84
N ASN A 201 -13.72 -13.96 -11.67
CA ASN A 201 -14.15 -12.61 -11.30
C ASN A 201 -15.45 -12.26 -12.02
N LEU A 202 -16.50 -11.93 -11.24
CA LEU A 202 -17.84 -11.54 -11.69
C LEU A 202 -18.23 -10.16 -11.15
N GLN A 203 -17.26 -9.29 -10.88
CA GLN A 203 -17.51 -7.97 -10.28
C GLN A 203 -18.49 -7.13 -11.10
N LYS A 204 -19.31 -6.32 -10.37
CA LYS A 204 -20.28 -5.37 -10.91
C LYS A 204 -21.43 -5.97 -11.73
N HIS A 205 -21.60 -7.28 -11.70
CA HIS A 205 -22.84 -7.89 -12.20
C HIS A 205 -23.94 -7.80 -11.15
N HIS A 206 -25.20 -7.75 -11.60
CA HIS A 206 -26.34 -7.75 -10.71
C HIS A 206 -26.84 -9.20 -10.45
N PHE A 207 -26.96 -9.56 -9.16
CA PHE A 207 -27.59 -10.81 -8.72
C PHE A 207 -28.83 -10.48 -7.92
N SER A 208 -30.03 -10.53 -8.53
CA SER A 208 -31.28 -10.32 -7.79
C SER A 208 -31.63 -11.50 -6.89
N ASN A 209 -31.37 -12.73 -7.38
CA ASN A 209 -31.63 -13.97 -6.67
C ASN A 209 -30.57 -15.03 -6.96
N ILE A 210 -29.78 -15.38 -5.94
CA ILE A 210 -28.90 -16.55 -5.97
C ILE A 210 -29.63 -17.75 -5.35
N SER A 211 -29.71 -18.86 -6.09
CA SER A 211 -30.14 -20.15 -5.55
C SER A 211 -28.97 -20.98 -5.05
N SER A 212 -29.23 -22.03 -4.27
CA SER A 212 -28.19 -22.96 -3.81
C SER A 212 -27.44 -23.63 -4.96
N THR A 213 -28.08 -23.78 -6.13
CA THR A 213 -27.50 -24.42 -7.33
C THR A 213 -26.83 -23.45 -8.31
N THR A 214 -26.85 -22.13 -8.04
CA THR A 214 -26.31 -21.14 -8.99
C THR A 214 -24.86 -21.42 -9.37
N PHE A 215 -24.06 -21.89 -8.43
CA PHE A 215 -22.63 -22.14 -8.61
C PHE A 215 -22.26 -23.63 -8.65
N ARG A 216 -23.21 -24.52 -8.86
CA ARG A 216 -23.00 -26.00 -8.82
C ARG A 216 -21.87 -26.50 -9.74
N CYS A 217 -21.56 -25.74 -10.80
CA CYS A 217 -20.52 -26.08 -11.77
C CYS A 217 -19.10 -25.65 -11.32
N PHE A 218 -18.95 -24.93 -10.22
CA PHE A 218 -17.67 -24.37 -9.78
C PHE A 218 -16.83 -25.34 -8.92
N THR A 219 -16.96 -26.64 -9.16
CA THR A 219 -16.37 -27.70 -8.29
C THR A 219 -14.84 -27.63 -8.14
N GLN A 220 -14.12 -27.04 -9.09
CA GLN A 220 -12.67 -26.88 -9.09
C GLN A 220 -12.22 -25.46 -8.69
N LEU A 221 -13.18 -24.55 -8.44
CA LEU A 221 -12.90 -23.15 -8.22
C LEU A 221 -12.19 -22.95 -6.87
N LYS A 222 -11.07 -22.22 -6.90
CA LYS A 222 -10.28 -21.84 -5.72
C LYS A 222 -10.54 -20.40 -5.28
N GLU A 223 -10.84 -19.51 -6.24
CA GLU A 223 -11.09 -18.09 -5.97
C GLU A 223 -12.35 -17.60 -6.69
N LEU A 224 -13.21 -16.88 -5.96
CA LEU A 224 -14.41 -16.24 -6.48
C LEU A 224 -14.49 -14.79 -6.03
N ASP A 225 -14.58 -13.88 -6.99
CA ASP A 225 -14.78 -12.46 -6.73
C ASP A 225 -16.16 -12.01 -7.21
N LEU A 226 -17.00 -11.62 -6.25
CA LEU A 226 -18.35 -11.10 -6.40
C LEU A 226 -18.44 -9.64 -5.91
N THR A 227 -17.39 -8.85 -6.11
CA THR A 227 -17.37 -7.44 -5.70
C THR A 227 -18.44 -6.65 -6.43
N ALA A 228 -19.19 -5.81 -5.69
CA ALA A 228 -20.22 -4.91 -6.22
C ALA A 228 -21.30 -5.64 -7.04
N THR A 229 -21.80 -6.77 -6.51
CA THR A 229 -22.83 -7.59 -7.21
C THR A 229 -24.23 -7.44 -6.59
N HIS A 230 -24.43 -6.44 -5.73
CA HIS A 230 -25.69 -6.11 -5.05
C HIS A 230 -26.27 -7.23 -4.18
N LEU A 231 -25.45 -8.22 -3.79
CA LEU A 231 -25.86 -9.35 -2.98
C LEU A 231 -26.31 -8.89 -1.58
N LYS A 232 -27.46 -9.42 -1.12
CA LYS A 232 -27.99 -9.21 0.24
C LYS A 232 -27.70 -10.38 1.17
N ALA A 233 -27.62 -11.59 0.61
CA ALA A 233 -27.30 -12.81 1.33
C ALA A 233 -26.81 -13.89 0.37
N LEU A 234 -26.11 -14.89 0.88
CA LEU A 234 -25.86 -16.14 0.16
C LEU A 234 -26.91 -17.18 0.59
N PRO A 235 -27.39 -18.05 -0.33
CA PRO A 235 -28.33 -19.11 0.05
C PRO A 235 -27.67 -20.12 0.98
N SER A 236 -28.43 -20.69 1.90
CA SER A 236 -27.97 -21.80 2.71
C SER A 236 -27.75 -23.05 1.83
N GLY A 237 -26.68 -23.81 2.09
CA GLY A 237 -26.37 -25.03 1.35
C GLY A 237 -25.99 -24.79 -0.11
N ILE A 238 -25.23 -23.74 -0.38
CA ILE A 238 -24.71 -23.43 -1.70
C ILE A 238 -23.83 -24.58 -2.22
N GLU A 239 -24.09 -25.04 -3.43
CA GLU A 239 -23.39 -26.15 -4.06
C GLU A 239 -22.19 -25.68 -4.88
N GLY A 240 -21.20 -26.56 -5.10
CA GLY A 240 -20.06 -26.32 -5.98
C GLY A 240 -18.86 -25.64 -5.34
N MET A 241 -18.96 -25.19 -4.07
CA MET A 241 -17.93 -24.36 -3.42
C MET A 241 -16.92 -25.15 -2.55
N ASN A 242 -16.86 -26.48 -2.69
CA ASN A 242 -16.04 -27.32 -1.79
C ASN A 242 -14.54 -27.06 -1.89
N ALA A 243 -14.01 -26.66 -3.05
CA ALA A 243 -12.60 -26.38 -3.27
C ALA A 243 -12.24 -24.89 -3.05
N LEU A 244 -13.25 -24.03 -2.78
CA LEU A 244 -13.06 -22.59 -2.69
C LEU A 244 -12.19 -22.21 -1.49
N LYS A 245 -11.09 -21.52 -1.77
CA LYS A 245 -10.15 -21.02 -0.77
C LYS A 245 -10.32 -19.53 -0.51
N LYS A 246 -10.61 -18.74 -1.53
CA LYS A 246 -10.76 -17.29 -1.42
C LYS A 246 -12.11 -16.83 -1.96
N LEU A 247 -12.84 -16.11 -1.11
CA LEU A 247 -14.14 -15.52 -1.43
C LEU A 247 -14.08 -14.00 -1.18
N VAL A 248 -14.36 -13.22 -2.23
CA VAL A 248 -14.41 -11.76 -2.17
C VAL A 248 -15.84 -11.30 -2.43
N LEU A 249 -16.43 -10.63 -1.45
CA LEU A 249 -17.80 -10.15 -1.44
C LEU A 249 -17.88 -8.64 -1.18
N ASN A 250 -16.85 -7.88 -1.58
CA ASN A 250 -16.72 -6.45 -1.29
C ASN A 250 -17.83 -5.62 -1.95
N VAL A 251 -18.19 -4.49 -1.33
CA VAL A 251 -19.14 -3.52 -1.87
C VAL A 251 -20.49 -4.17 -2.22
N ASN A 252 -21.05 -4.91 -1.28
CA ASN A 252 -22.35 -5.57 -1.41
C ASN A 252 -23.36 -5.04 -0.37
N ASN A 253 -24.50 -5.69 -0.20
CA ASN A 253 -25.60 -5.26 0.67
C ASN A 253 -25.95 -6.31 1.75
N PHE A 254 -24.94 -7.01 2.29
CA PHE A 254 -25.15 -8.04 3.31
C PHE A 254 -25.72 -7.44 4.60
N ASP A 255 -26.73 -8.09 5.16
CA ASP A 255 -27.24 -7.75 6.49
C ASP A 255 -26.47 -8.52 7.59
N GLN A 256 -26.01 -9.75 7.31
CA GLN A 256 -25.31 -10.64 8.26
C GLN A 256 -24.40 -11.66 7.57
N LEU A 257 -23.49 -12.29 8.33
CA LEU A 257 -22.50 -13.23 7.84
C LEU A 257 -22.86 -14.71 8.02
N CYS A 258 -23.98 -15.03 8.67
CA CYS A 258 -24.29 -16.39 9.14
C CYS A 258 -24.48 -17.45 8.04
N GLN A 259 -24.67 -17.04 6.79
CA GLN A 259 -24.76 -17.95 5.64
C GLN A 259 -23.38 -18.43 5.17
N ILE A 260 -22.30 -17.72 5.56
CA ILE A 260 -20.92 -18.08 5.22
C ILE A 260 -20.41 -19.04 6.30
N ASN A 261 -20.51 -20.34 6.03
CA ASN A 261 -20.20 -21.38 7.02
C ASN A 261 -19.46 -22.57 6.40
N ALA A 262 -18.90 -23.44 7.22
CA ALA A 262 -18.11 -24.59 6.79
C ALA A 262 -18.89 -25.62 5.94
N ALA A 263 -20.22 -25.71 6.06
CA ALA A 263 -21.02 -26.62 5.24
C ALA A 263 -21.04 -26.18 3.77
N SER A 264 -21.05 -24.84 3.54
CA SER A 264 -21.02 -24.24 2.20
C SER A 264 -19.58 -24.04 1.68
N PHE A 265 -18.62 -23.76 2.57
CA PHE A 265 -17.25 -23.36 2.22
C PHE A 265 -16.20 -24.10 3.08
N PRO A 266 -16.10 -25.44 2.96
CA PRO A 266 -15.27 -26.25 3.86
C PRO A 266 -13.75 -25.98 3.73
N SER A 267 -13.30 -25.46 2.59
CA SER A 267 -11.88 -25.19 2.30
C SER A 267 -11.50 -23.72 2.40
N LEU A 268 -12.41 -22.83 2.87
CA LEU A 268 -12.20 -21.38 2.85
C LEU A 268 -11.06 -20.96 3.77
N THR A 269 -10.08 -20.27 3.19
CA THR A 269 -8.91 -19.71 3.90
C THR A 269 -8.93 -18.19 3.94
N ASP A 270 -9.51 -17.53 2.94
CA ASP A 270 -9.50 -16.07 2.78
C ASP A 270 -10.93 -15.57 2.50
N LEU A 271 -11.44 -14.71 3.39
CA LEU A 271 -12.74 -14.05 3.26
C LEU A 271 -12.59 -12.54 3.31
N SER A 272 -13.09 -11.86 2.30
CA SER A 272 -13.12 -10.39 2.26
C SER A 272 -14.55 -9.89 2.03
N ILE A 273 -15.06 -9.09 2.97
CA ILE A 273 -16.34 -8.38 2.89
C ILE A 273 -16.04 -6.94 3.32
N LYS A 274 -15.66 -6.12 2.37
CA LYS A 274 -15.16 -4.77 2.59
C LYS A 274 -16.09 -3.75 1.96
N GLY A 275 -16.40 -2.68 2.69
CA GLY A 275 -17.21 -1.58 2.15
C GLY A 275 -18.64 -2.01 1.86
N ASN A 276 -19.26 -2.82 2.72
CA ASN A 276 -20.65 -3.20 2.60
C ASN A 276 -21.54 -1.95 2.62
N MET A 277 -22.56 -1.89 1.76
CA MET A 277 -23.40 -0.70 1.57
C MET A 277 -24.43 -0.51 2.68
N LYS A 278 -24.53 -1.46 3.62
CA LYS A 278 -25.38 -1.44 4.81
C LYS A 278 -24.56 -1.80 6.02
N THR A 279 -25.03 -1.41 7.20
CA THR A 279 -24.48 -1.88 8.47
C THR A 279 -24.47 -3.40 8.50
N LEU A 280 -23.28 -3.98 8.68
CA LEU A 280 -23.10 -5.42 8.71
C LEU A 280 -23.22 -5.93 10.16
N ASP A 281 -24.19 -6.82 10.43
CA ASP A 281 -24.27 -7.48 11.72
C ASP A 281 -23.14 -8.51 11.88
N PHE A 282 -22.17 -8.20 12.74
CA PHE A 282 -21.12 -9.11 13.15
C PHE A 282 -21.61 -9.98 14.30
N GLY A 283 -22.64 -10.78 14.04
CA GLY A 283 -23.34 -11.60 15.00
C GLY A 283 -22.47 -12.70 15.62
N ALA A 284 -22.77 -13.05 16.87
CA ALA A 284 -22.11 -14.13 17.58
C ALA A 284 -22.32 -15.48 16.88
N GLY A 285 -21.24 -16.21 16.60
CA GLY A 285 -21.24 -17.56 16.01
C GLY A 285 -21.51 -17.63 14.52
N CYS A 286 -21.65 -16.52 13.81
CA CYS A 286 -21.90 -16.53 12.37
C CYS A 286 -20.78 -17.16 11.56
N LEU A 287 -19.52 -16.94 11.92
CA LEU A 287 -18.34 -17.53 11.25
C LEU A 287 -17.85 -18.82 11.94
N GLU A 288 -18.62 -19.34 12.89
CA GLU A 288 -18.26 -20.54 13.66
C GLU A 288 -18.01 -21.74 12.72
N LYS A 289 -16.96 -22.51 12.97
CA LYS A 289 -16.52 -23.70 12.19
C LYS A 289 -15.83 -23.41 10.86
N LEU A 290 -15.50 -22.19 10.50
CA LEU A 290 -14.56 -21.93 9.41
C LEU A 290 -13.12 -22.16 9.91
N GLU A 291 -12.84 -23.37 10.35
CA GLU A 291 -11.57 -23.73 11.04
C GLU A 291 -10.32 -23.47 10.18
N ASN A 292 -10.47 -23.50 8.83
CA ASN A 292 -9.37 -23.24 7.91
C ASN A 292 -9.13 -21.75 7.61
N LEU A 293 -9.97 -20.85 8.13
CA LEU A 293 -9.89 -19.43 7.81
C LEU A 293 -8.59 -18.83 8.37
N GLN A 294 -7.80 -18.24 7.49
CA GLN A 294 -6.50 -17.61 7.80
C GLN A 294 -6.58 -16.08 7.68
N LYS A 295 -7.39 -15.58 6.74
CA LYS A 295 -7.53 -14.13 6.51
C LYS A 295 -9.00 -13.73 6.50
N LEU A 296 -9.32 -12.71 7.30
CA LEU A 296 -10.64 -12.11 7.39
C LEU A 296 -10.51 -10.58 7.28
N ASP A 297 -11.08 -10.01 6.22
CA ASP A 297 -11.20 -8.55 6.06
C ASP A 297 -12.67 -8.13 6.13
N LEU A 298 -13.01 -7.40 7.19
CA LEU A 298 -14.32 -6.82 7.46
C LEU A 298 -14.23 -5.29 7.59
N SER A 299 -13.29 -4.65 6.94
CA SER A 299 -13.12 -3.20 7.01
C SER A 299 -14.22 -2.43 6.28
N HIS A 300 -14.51 -1.20 6.72
CA HIS A 300 -15.50 -0.32 6.09
C HIS A 300 -16.92 -0.90 6.01
N ASN A 301 -17.45 -1.45 7.10
CA ASN A 301 -18.75 -2.13 7.11
C ASN A 301 -19.75 -1.56 8.11
N ASP A 302 -19.44 -0.44 8.75
CA ASP A 302 -20.25 0.15 9.81
C ASP A 302 -20.61 -0.87 10.91
N ILE A 303 -19.69 -1.83 11.19
CA ILE A 303 -19.89 -2.83 12.24
C ILE A 303 -19.88 -2.14 13.60
N GLU A 304 -20.98 -2.31 14.36
CA GLU A 304 -21.07 -1.92 15.76
C GLU A 304 -21.18 -3.17 16.64
N ALA A 305 -20.31 -3.29 17.63
CA ALA A 305 -20.38 -4.38 18.59
C ALA A 305 -19.99 -3.92 19.99
N SER A 306 -20.97 -3.82 20.87
CA SER A 306 -20.73 -3.43 22.26
C SER A 306 -19.89 -4.44 23.03
N ASP A 307 -19.86 -5.72 22.62
CA ASP A 307 -19.09 -6.82 23.18
C ASP A 307 -18.39 -7.60 22.04
N CYS A 308 -17.29 -7.08 21.55
CA CYS A 308 -16.45 -7.70 20.53
C CYS A 308 -15.25 -8.40 21.20
N CYS A 309 -14.65 -9.40 20.66
CA CYS A 309 -14.93 -10.16 19.44
C CYS A 309 -14.89 -11.66 19.72
N ASN A 310 -14.90 -12.05 21.02
CA ASN A 310 -14.74 -13.43 21.45
C ASN A 310 -15.80 -14.39 20.87
N LEU A 311 -17.07 -13.99 20.91
CA LEU A 311 -18.16 -14.82 20.37
C LEU A 311 -18.26 -14.75 18.85
N GLN A 312 -17.91 -13.61 18.25
CA GLN A 312 -17.93 -13.38 16.83
C GLN A 312 -16.84 -14.19 16.09
N LEU A 313 -15.67 -14.33 16.72
CA LEU A 313 -14.49 -15.02 16.17
C LEU A 313 -14.35 -16.46 16.73
N LYS A 314 -15.43 -17.01 17.30
CA LYS A 314 -15.39 -18.34 17.93
C LYS A 314 -14.99 -19.43 16.93
N ASN A 315 -14.07 -20.33 17.36
CA ASN A 315 -13.57 -21.45 16.57
C ASN A 315 -12.86 -21.04 15.28
N LEU A 316 -12.01 -19.99 15.30
CA LEU A 316 -11.13 -19.60 14.22
C LEU A 316 -9.63 -19.79 14.59
N PRO A 317 -9.19 -21.03 14.89
CA PRO A 317 -7.87 -21.28 15.46
C PRO A 317 -6.70 -20.96 14.53
N HIS A 318 -6.93 -20.92 13.21
CA HIS A 318 -5.89 -20.66 12.20
C HIS A 318 -5.90 -19.23 11.65
N LEU A 319 -6.74 -18.33 12.23
CA LEU A 319 -6.80 -16.95 11.78
C LEU A 319 -5.48 -16.23 12.06
N GLN A 320 -4.83 -15.72 11.00
CA GLN A 320 -3.54 -15.02 11.03
C GLN A 320 -3.68 -13.53 10.75
N TYR A 321 -4.65 -13.15 9.92
CA TYR A 321 -4.91 -11.77 9.53
C TYR A 321 -6.37 -11.40 9.81
N LEU A 322 -6.57 -10.31 10.55
CA LEU A 322 -7.89 -9.72 10.82
C LEU A 322 -7.85 -8.23 10.60
N ASN A 323 -8.73 -7.75 9.74
CA ASN A 323 -8.95 -6.32 9.51
C ASN A 323 -10.39 -5.94 9.88
N LEU A 324 -10.52 -5.09 10.88
CA LEU A 324 -11.78 -4.48 11.37
C LEU A 324 -11.71 -2.95 11.30
N SER A 325 -10.79 -2.38 10.53
CA SER A 325 -10.61 -0.93 10.44
C SER A 325 -11.82 -0.24 9.79
N TYR A 326 -11.98 1.05 10.09
CA TYR A 326 -13.07 1.86 9.53
C TYR A 326 -14.46 1.27 9.82
N ASN A 327 -14.70 0.89 11.07
CA ASN A 327 -15.99 0.43 11.56
C ASN A 327 -16.51 1.35 12.68
N GLU A 328 -17.75 1.13 13.09
CA GLU A 328 -18.38 1.80 14.22
C GLU A 328 -17.74 1.36 15.56
N PRO A 329 -18.11 1.97 16.70
CA PRO A 329 -17.48 1.65 17.98
C PRO A 329 -17.50 0.18 18.36
N LEU A 330 -16.32 -0.36 18.73
CA LEU A 330 -16.15 -1.72 19.21
C LEU A 330 -15.80 -1.76 20.69
N GLY A 331 -16.59 -2.49 21.49
CA GLY A 331 -16.31 -2.75 22.90
C GLY A 331 -15.43 -3.99 23.08
N LEU A 332 -14.14 -3.81 23.38
CA LEU A 332 -13.20 -4.91 23.56
C LEU A 332 -13.15 -5.38 25.02
N GLN A 333 -13.40 -6.66 25.24
CA GLN A 333 -13.25 -7.32 26.54
C GLN A 333 -11.84 -7.92 26.72
N SER A 334 -11.47 -8.29 27.94
CA SER A 334 -10.15 -8.86 28.28
C SER A 334 -9.77 -10.14 27.52
N GLN A 335 -10.71 -10.79 26.87
CA GLN A 335 -10.51 -12.03 26.09
C GLN A 335 -11.05 -11.89 24.66
N ALA A 336 -11.08 -10.68 24.13
CA ALA A 336 -11.69 -10.38 22.81
C ALA A 336 -11.17 -11.29 21.68
N PHE A 337 -9.89 -11.66 21.70
CA PHE A 337 -9.24 -12.45 20.64
C PHE A 337 -8.73 -13.81 21.13
N LYS A 338 -9.29 -14.37 22.19
CA LYS A 338 -8.85 -15.65 22.76
C LYS A 338 -8.93 -16.81 21.78
N GLU A 339 -9.92 -16.79 20.90
CA GLU A 339 -10.20 -17.86 19.94
C GLU A 339 -9.29 -17.79 18.68
N CYS A 340 -8.43 -16.76 18.60
CA CYS A 340 -7.51 -16.55 17.46
C CYS A 340 -6.03 -16.54 17.92
N PRO A 341 -5.49 -17.64 18.47
CA PRO A 341 -4.17 -17.66 19.08
C PRO A 341 -3.01 -17.50 18.08
N LEU A 342 -3.27 -17.71 16.77
CA LEU A 342 -2.27 -17.59 15.70
C LEU A 342 -2.35 -16.25 14.96
N LEU A 343 -3.08 -15.26 15.50
CA LEU A 343 -3.22 -13.96 14.85
C LEU A 343 -1.86 -13.23 14.84
N GLU A 344 -1.36 -12.94 13.64
CA GLU A 344 -0.10 -12.25 13.38
C GLU A 344 -0.30 -10.78 13.01
N HIS A 345 -1.44 -10.47 12.39
CA HIS A 345 -1.77 -9.12 11.90
C HIS A 345 -3.18 -8.73 12.34
N LEU A 346 -3.30 -7.61 13.07
CA LEU A 346 -4.57 -7.03 13.50
C LEU A 346 -4.64 -5.54 13.14
N ASP A 347 -5.65 -5.18 12.34
CA ASP A 347 -5.93 -3.79 12.00
C ASP A 347 -7.29 -3.36 12.58
N LEU A 348 -7.26 -2.35 13.45
CA LEU A 348 -8.42 -1.73 14.09
C LEU A 348 -8.45 -0.22 13.83
N ALA A 349 -7.68 0.29 12.86
CA ALA A 349 -7.55 1.72 12.59
C ALA A 349 -8.91 2.38 12.29
N PHE A 350 -9.05 3.63 12.69
CA PHE A 350 -10.28 4.41 12.47
C PHE A 350 -11.54 3.72 13.01
N THR A 351 -11.40 2.98 14.12
CA THR A 351 -12.49 2.35 14.85
C THR A 351 -12.43 2.81 16.29
N HIS A 352 -13.50 3.42 16.80
CA HIS A 352 -13.53 3.89 18.17
C HIS A 352 -13.54 2.70 19.13
N LEU A 353 -12.48 2.49 19.90
CA LEU A 353 -12.32 1.34 20.78
C LEU A 353 -12.72 1.66 22.22
N HIS A 354 -13.72 0.95 22.73
CA HIS A 354 -14.10 0.96 24.14
C HIS A 354 -13.48 -0.24 24.86
N ILE A 355 -12.41 -0.02 25.65
CA ILE A 355 -11.77 -1.08 26.42
C ILE A 355 -12.51 -1.25 27.75
N LYS A 356 -13.26 -2.33 27.90
CA LYS A 356 -14.15 -2.57 29.05
C LYS A 356 -13.48 -3.16 30.29
N ALA A 357 -12.25 -3.61 30.17
CA ALA A 357 -11.55 -4.30 31.26
C ALA A 357 -10.26 -3.59 31.63
N PRO A 358 -9.81 -3.67 32.88
CA PRO A 358 -8.48 -3.20 33.28
C PRO A 358 -7.36 -4.03 32.66
N GLN A 359 -7.66 -5.24 32.20
CA GLN A 359 -6.70 -6.15 31.54
C GLN A 359 -6.68 -5.91 30.03
N SER A 360 -5.54 -6.19 29.41
CA SER A 360 -5.36 -6.06 27.95
C SER A 360 -6.35 -6.95 27.17
N PRO A 361 -7.07 -6.42 26.19
CA PRO A 361 -7.85 -7.26 25.27
C PRO A 361 -6.96 -8.12 24.38
N PHE A 362 -5.68 -7.78 24.25
CA PHE A 362 -4.70 -8.43 23.39
C PHE A 362 -3.82 -9.47 24.12
N GLN A 363 -4.05 -9.75 25.40
CA GLN A 363 -3.16 -10.56 26.24
C GLN A 363 -2.92 -11.99 25.72
N ASN A 364 -3.82 -12.52 24.87
CA ASN A 364 -3.72 -13.86 24.30
C ASN A 364 -3.00 -13.89 22.93
N LEU A 365 -2.70 -12.73 22.35
CA LEU A 365 -2.10 -12.59 21.02
C LEU A 365 -0.56 -12.62 21.09
N ARG A 366 0.00 -13.72 21.56
CA ARG A 366 1.45 -13.82 21.81
C ARG A 366 2.31 -13.82 20.57
N VAL A 367 1.76 -14.21 19.41
CA VAL A 367 2.46 -14.25 18.12
C VAL A 367 2.16 -13.05 17.23
N LEU A 368 1.38 -12.07 17.73
CA LEU A 368 1.02 -10.87 16.96
C LEU A 368 2.28 -10.06 16.63
N GLN A 369 2.48 -9.79 15.36
CA GLN A 369 3.63 -9.04 14.83
C GLN A 369 3.28 -7.62 14.42
N VAL A 370 2.06 -7.41 13.90
CA VAL A 370 1.61 -6.12 13.40
C VAL A 370 0.29 -5.75 14.05
N LEU A 371 0.26 -4.57 14.69
CA LEU A 371 -0.94 -4.01 15.30
C LEU A 371 -1.12 -2.57 14.86
N ASN A 372 -2.25 -2.30 14.18
CA ASN A 372 -2.65 -0.96 13.80
C ASN A 372 -3.82 -0.49 14.68
N LEU A 373 -3.56 0.51 15.49
CA LEU A 373 -4.52 1.17 16.39
C LEU A 373 -4.62 2.67 16.08
N SER A 374 -4.29 3.10 14.85
CA SER A 374 -4.32 4.52 14.50
C SER A 374 -5.76 5.07 14.54
N HIS A 375 -5.90 6.29 15.03
CA HIS A 375 -7.19 7.00 15.10
C HIS A 375 -8.32 6.22 15.84
N CYS A 376 -7.96 5.52 16.94
CA CYS A 376 -8.90 4.67 17.68
C CYS A 376 -9.48 5.34 18.94
N LEU A 377 -9.15 6.59 19.24
CA LEU A 377 -9.52 7.31 20.47
C LEU A 377 -9.18 6.53 21.74
N LEU A 378 -7.99 5.96 21.80
CA LEU A 378 -7.54 5.09 22.88
C LEU A 378 -7.41 5.83 24.22
N ASP A 379 -7.78 5.14 25.31
CA ASP A 379 -7.34 5.54 26.66
C ASP A 379 -5.86 5.14 26.87
N THR A 380 -4.97 6.07 26.60
CA THR A 380 -3.51 5.86 26.72
C THR A 380 -3.01 5.88 28.18
N SER A 381 -3.89 6.15 29.16
CA SER A 381 -3.57 6.07 30.59
C SER A 381 -3.47 4.64 31.07
N ASN A 382 -4.09 3.68 30.37
CA ASN A 382 -4.05 2.27 30.71
C ASN A 382 -2.67 1.65 30.33
N GLN A 383 -1.77 1.56 31.30
CA GLN A 383 -0.42 1.01 31.11
C GLN A 383 -0.39 -0.48 30.73
N HIS A 384 -1.48 -1.20 30.97
CA HIS A 384 -1.61 -2.63 30.68
C HIS A 384 -2.28 -2.91 29.33
N LEU A 385 -2.66 -1.87 28.57
CA LEU A 385 -3.39 -2.01 27.32
C LEU A 385 -2.71 -2.98 26.33
N LEU A 386 -1.39 -2.90 26.20
CA LEU A 386 -0.61 -3.72 25.26
C LEU A 386 0.10 -4.91 25.94
N ALA A 387 -0.30 -5.27 27.15
CA ALA A 387 0.29 -6.41 27.86
C ALA A 387 0.00 -7.73 27.11
N GLY A 388 1.01 -8.60 27.02
CA GLY A 388 0.93 -9.91 26.35
C GLY A 388 1.45 -9.93 24.91
N LEU A 389 1.69 -8.79 24.30
CA LEU A 389 2.17 -8.66 22.92
C LEU A 389 3.70 -8.80 22.85
N VAL A 390 4.21 -10.01 23.16
CA VAL A 390 5.66 -10.25 23.32
C VAL A 390 6.44 -10.27 22.01
N ASP A 391 5.79 -10.63 20.90
CA ASP A 391 6.40 -10.72 19.57
C ASP A 391 6.05 -9.53 18.65
N LEU A 392 5.38 -8.49 19.20
CA LEU A 392 4.96 -7.34 18.42
C LEU A 392 6.18 -6.59 17.86
N ARG A 393 6.21 -6.42 16.54
CA ARG A 393 7.28 -5.74 15.81
C ARG A 393 6.85 -4.38 15.26
N HIS A 394 5.61 -4.27 14.80
CA HIS A 394 5.08 -3.06 14.18
C HIS A 394 3.86 -2.59 14.96
N LEU A 395 3.92 -1.37 15.48
CA LEU A 395 2.82 -0.72 16.18
C LEU A 395 2.54 0.64 15.59
N ASN A 396 1.30 0.85 15.15
CA ASN A 396 0.83 2.15 14.72
C ASN A 396 -0.19 2.70 15.74
N LEU A 397 0.16 3.81 16.38
CA LEU A 397 -0.69 4.56 17.33
C LEU A 397 -1.01 5.96 16.82
N GLN A 398 -0.76 6.25 15.54
CA GLN A 398 -1.00 7.56 14.94
C GLN A 398 -2.40 8.09 15.26
N GLY A 399 -2.50 9.39 15.54
CA GLY A 399 -3.78 10.08 15.73
C GLY A 399 -4.50 9.74 17.04
N ASN A 400 -3.82 9.10 18.01
CA ASN A 400 -4.35 8.91 19.36
C ASN A 400 -3.80 9.97 20.32
N HIS A 401 -4.62 10.49 21.20
CA HIS A 401 -4.20 11.50 22.16
C HIS A 401 -3.63 10.85 23.43
N PHE A 402 -2.44 11.29 23.82
CA PHE A 402 -1.85 10.85 25.09
C PHE A 402 -2.30 11.75 26.24
N GLN A 403 -2.55 11.11 27.40
CA GLN A 403 -2.88 11.85 28.61
C GLN A 403 -1.76 12.87 28.91
N ASP A 404 -2.15 14.09 29.30
CA ASP A 404 -1.26 15.22 29.56
C ASP A 404 -0.35 15.58 28.37
N ARG A 405 -0.67 15.12 27.14
CA ARG A 405 0.12 15.32 25.93
C ARG A 405 1.59 14.88 26.09
N ARG A 406 1.79 13.81 26.86
CA ARG A 406 3.11 13.35 27.28
C ARG A 406 3.22 11.84 27.29
N ILE A 407 4.37 11.32 26.87
CA ILE A 407 4.73 9.92 27.12
C ILE A 407 5.57 9.85 28.38
N SER A 408 4.98 9.35 29.47
CA SER A 408 5.64 9.23 30.76
C SER A 408 6.61 8.05 30.80
N LYS A 409 7.46 7.99 31.84
CA LYS A 409 8.37 6.87 32.09
C LYS A 409 7.63 5.53 32.19
N THR A 410 6.49 5.52 32.87
CA THR A 410 5.59 4.36 32.95
C THR A 410 4.46 4.57 31.96
N ASN A 411 4.43 3.81 30.89
CA ASN A 411 3.49 3.96 29.79
C ASN A 411 3.12 2.58 29.18
N LEU A 412 2.17 2.61 28.25
CA LEU A 412 1.65 1.41 27.59
C LEU A 412 2.67 0.67 26.69
N LEU A 413 3.81 1.28 26.33
CA LEU A 413 4.83 0.69 25.46
C LEU A 413 5.82 -0.22 26.22
N GLN A 414 5.86 -0.17 27.56
CA GLN A 414 6.83 -0.92 28.35
C GLN A 414 6.89 -2.44 28.10
N PRO A 415 5.77 -3.15 27.79
CA PRO A 415 5.80 -4.57 27.53
C PRO A 415 6.44 -4.97 26.18
N LEU A 416 6.70 -4.03 25.27
CA LEU A 416 6.96 -4.27 23.86
C LEU A 416 8.46 -4.42 23.54
N ASN A 417 9.11 -5.43 24.12
CA ASN A 417 10.57 -5.61 23.96
C ASN A 417 11.02 -6.04 22.55
N SER A 418 10.11 -6.50 21.70
CA SER A 418 10.39 -6.94 20.33
C SER A 418 10.08 -5.87 19.27
N LEU A 419 9.63 -4.68 19.69
CA LEU A 419 9.16 -3.64 18.77
C LEU A 419 10.29 -3.09 17.91
N GLU A 420 10.06 -3.08 16.60
CA GLU A 420 11.00 -2.61 15.58
C GLU A 420 10.53 -1.29 14.93
N VAL A 421 9.21 -1.12 14.73
CA VAL A 421 8.61 0.05 14.09
C VAL A 421 7.50 0.62 14.95
N LEU A 422 7.59 1.91 15.27
CA LEU A 422 6.60 2.64 16.08
C LEU A 422 6.20 3.93 15.39
N SER A 423 4.89 4.09 15.12
CA SER A 423 4.32 5.36 14.70
C SER A 423 3.53 6.01 15.84
N LEU A 424 3.93 7.22 16.18
CA LEU A 424 3.31 8.14 17.14
C LEU A 424 3.04 9.50 16.47
N SER A 425 2.88 9.50 15.16
CA SER A 425 2.57 10.71 14.39
C SER A 425 1.20 11.26 14.78
N SER A 426 1.04 12.57 14.79
CA SER A 426 -0.24 13.24 15.07
C SER A 426 -0.89 12.85 16.41
N CYS A 427 -0.07 12.63 17.46
CA CYS A 427 -0.55 12.24 18.80
C CYS A 427 -0.65 13.40 19.79
N ASP A 428 -0.53 14.64 19.32
CA ASP A 428 -0.57 15.89 20.11
C ASP A 428 0.47 15.94 21.24
N LEU A 429 1.63 15.31 21.04
CA LEU A 429 2.67 15.20 22.08
C LEU A 429 3.43 16.52 22.27
N LEU A 430 3.58 16.95 23.53
CA LEU A 430 4.41 18.07 23.95
C LEU A 430 5.78 17.61 24.47
N SER A 431 5.85 16.45 25.11
CA SER A 431 7.08 15.96 25.72
C SER A 431 7.13 14.44 25.82
N ILE A 432 8.34 13.90 25.91
CA ILE A 432 8.62 12.48 26.10
C ILE A 432 9.64 12.37 27.23
N ASP A 433 9.35 11.56 28.26
CA ASP A 433 10.27 11.34 29.36
C ASP A 433 11.52 10.59 28.91
N LYS A 434 12.67 10.92 29.48
CA LYS A 434 13.97 10.33 29.16
C LYS A 434 14.01 8.80 29.14
N GLN A 435 13.18 8.15 29.96
CA GLN A 435 13.13 6.68 30.07
C GLN A 435 11.89 6.06 29.42
N ALA A 436 11.10 6.85 28.66
CA ALA A 436 9.84 6.40 28.09
C ALA A 436 9.99 5.22 27.12
N PHE A 437 11.09 5.15 26.38
CA PHE A 437 11.36 4.11 25.37
C PHE A 437 12.44 3.10 25.82
N GLN A 438 12.78 3.06 27.11
CA GLN A 438 13.92 2.25 27.62
C GLN A 438 13.79 0.75 27.33
N SER A 439 12.56 0.23 27.21
CA SER A 439 12.29 -1.19 26.86
C SER A 439 12.45 -1.49 25.36
N LEU A 440 12.49 -0.47 24.48
CA LEU A 440 12.40 -0.61 23.04
C LEU A 440 13.77 -0.80 22.38
N GLY A 441 14.55 -1.78 22.83
CA GLY A 441 15.94 -1.98 22.39
C GLY A 441 16.12 -2.49 20.95
N LYS A 442 15.05 -2.96 20.28
CA LYS A 442 15.09 -3.47 18.89
C LYS A 442 14.59 -2.48 17.86
N MET A 443 14.31 -1.25 18.27
CA MET A 443 13.78 -0.23 17.38
C MET A 443 14.67 0.00 16.16
N SER A 444 14.05 0.12 14.98
CA SER A 444 14.65 0.50 13.70
C SER A 444 14.03 1.76 13.13
N HIS A 445 12.74 2.02 13.42
CA HIS A 445 11.98 3.16 12.90
C HIS A 445 11.09 3.75 13.98
N ILE A 446 11.21 5.07 14.19
CA ILE A 446 10.28 5.85 15.03
C ILE A 446 9.77 7.03 14.24
N ASP A 447 8.44 7.13 14.12
CA ASP A 447 7.77 8.29 13.57
C ASP A 447 7.10 9.10 14.70
N LEU A 448 7.61 10.30 14.93
CA LEU A 448 7.13 11.31 15.90
C LEU A 448 6.66 12.59 15.19
N SER A 449 6.45 12.55 13.88
CA SER A 449 6.02 13.70 13.09
C SER A 449 4.65 14.25 13.50
N TYR A 450 4.34 15.46 13.08
CA TYR A 450 3.05 16.10 13.36
C TYR A 450 2.69 16.13 14.85
N ASN A 451 3.65 16.48 15.70
CA ASN A 451 3.47 16.69 17.13
C ASN A 451 3.90 18.12 17.53
N SER A 452 3.99 18.39 18.81
CA SER A 452 4.44 19.69 19.35
C SER A 452 5.74 19.55 20.18
N LEU A 453 6.58 18.57 19.81
CA LEU A 453 7.81 18.25 20.53
C LEU A 453 8.87 19.36 20.37
N THR A 454 9.67 19.55 21.42
CA THR A 454 10.83 20.45 21.41
C THR A 454 12.14 19.66 21.29
N GLY A 455 13.26 20.34 21.09
CA GLY A 455 14.58 19.70 20.97
C GLY A 455 14.97 18.85 22.19
N ASP A 456 14.48 19.19 23.38
CA ASP A 456 14.75 18.42 24.61
C ASP A 456 14.16 17.00 24.58
N SER A 457 13.08 16.78 23.81
CA SER A 457 12.46 15.45 23.66
C SER A 457 13.40 14.42 23.03
N ILE A 458 14.45 14.84 22.35
CA ILE A 458 15.50 13.98 21.77
C ILE A 458 16.22 13.17 22.83
N ASP A 459 16.29 13.66 24.09
CA ASP A 459 16.92 12.95 25.21
C ASP A 459 16.28 11.58 25.49
N ALA A 460 14.98 11.42 25.19
CA ALA A 460 14.26 10.15 25.29
C ALA A 460 14.82 9.06 24.38
N LEU A 461 15.51 9.44 23.31
CA LEU A 461 16.10 8.55 22.29
C LEU A 461 17.57 8.23 22.58
N SER A 462 18.14 8.70 23.70
CA SER A 462 19.59 8.65 23.99
C SER A 462 20.18 7.23 24.07
N HIS A 463 19.35 6.21 24.35
CA HIS A 463 19.75 4.81 24.40
C HIS A 463 19.59 4.07 23.06
N LEU A 464 18.87 4.65 22.08
CA LEU A 464 18.65 4.09 20.75
C LEU A 464 19.78 4.48 19.81
N GLN A 465 20.06 3.61 18.84
CA GLN A 465 21.07 3.89 17.81
C GLN A 465 20.72 3.18 16.50
N GLY A 466 21.14 3.78 15.40
CA GLY A 466 20.94 3.17 14.07
C GLY A 466 19.50 3.19 13.60
N ILE A 467 18.63 4.06 14.16
CA ILE A 467 17.22 4.13 13.78
C ILE A 467 16.97 5.16 12.65
N TYR A 468 15.88 4.95 11.92
CA TYR A 468 15.20 6.00 11.17
C TYR A 468 14.34 6.81 12.14
N LEU A 469 14.56 8.12 12.20
CA LEU A 469 13.91 9.05 13.13
C LEU A 469 13.18 10.15 12.38
N ASN A 470 11.85 10.14 12.41
CA ASN A 470 11.05 11.21 11.83
C ASN A 470 10.55 12.17 12.91
N LEU A 471 11.04 13.41 12.91
CA LEU A 471 10.66 14.54 13.77
C LEU A 471 10.08 15.70 12.96
N ALA A 472 9.66 15.46 11.72
CA ALA A 472 9.10 16.51 10.86
C ALA A 472 7.82 17.12 11.46
N VAL A 473 7.56 18.37 11.15
CA VAL A 473 6.35 19.09 11.58
C VAL A 473 6.18 19.01 13.11
N ASN A 474 7.15 19.54 13.84
CA ASN A 474 7.14 19.66 15.29
C ASN A 474 7.42 21.11 15.72
N SER A 475 7.67 21.36 17.01
CA SER A 475 7.98 22.67 17.57
C SER A 475 9.47 22.84 17.92
N ILE A 476 10.35 22.15 17.19
CA ILE A 476 11.79 22.17 17.44
C ILE A 476 12.36 23.50 16.94
N GLN A 477 12.77 24.37 17.87
CA GLN A 477 13.46 25.65 17.58
C GLN A 477 14.98 25.50 17.65
N ALA A 478 15.45 24.75 18.64
CA ALA A 478 16.86 24.52 18.86
C ALA A 478 17.09 23.11 19.39
N ILE A 479 18.28 22.58 19.13
CA ILE A 479 18.71 21.27 19.65
C ILE A 479 19.88 21.51 20.59
N PRO A 480 19.77 21.18 21.89
CA PRO A 480 20.86 21.32 22.85
C PRO A 480 22.13 20.60 22.37
N PRO A 481 23.31 21.23 22.47
CA PRO A 481 24.57 20.64 22.00
C PRO A 481 24.87 19.25 22.57
N LEU A 482 24.46 18.98 23.81
CA LEU A 482 24.62 17.69 24.47
C LEU A 482 23.83 16.56 23.76
N LEU A 483 22.74 16.89 23.09
CA LEU A 483 21.88 15.93 22.41
C LEU A 483 22.31 15.67 20.96
N LEU A 484 23.25 16.42 20.39
CA LEU A 484 23.80 16.15 19.06
C LEU A 484 24.47 14.77 18.99
N HIS A 485 25.05 14.31 20.08
CA HIS A 485 25.60 12.95 20.17
C HIS A 485 24.51 11.88 19.97
N THR A 486 23.31 12.08 20.49
CA THR A 486 22.17 11.18 20.29
C THR A 486 21.78 11.11 18.82
N LEU A 487 21.67 12.27 18.14
CA LEU A 487 21.37 12.34 16.72
C LEU A 487 22.48 11.75 15.85
N SER A 488 23.75 11.93 16.22
CA SER A 488 24.90 11.40 15.47
C SER A 488 24.89 9.86 15.38
N ARG A 489 24.24 9.20 16.33
CA ARG A 489 24.11 7.73 16.38
C ARG A 489 22.99 7.19 15.51
N GLN A 490 22.12 8.04 14.96
CA GLN A 490 21.01 7.62 14.11
C GLN A 490 21.43 7.44 12.65
N ASN A 491 20.69 6.61 11.91
CA ASN A 491 20.96 6.36 10.49
C ASN A 491 20.40 7.48 9.63
N THR A 492 19.11 7.76 9.80
CA THR A 492 18.38 8.76 9.01
C THR A 492 17.52 9.62 9.94
N ILE A 493 17.46 10.92 9.69
CA ILE A 493 16.74 11.88 10.51
C ILE A 493 15.94 12.80 9.58
N ASN A 494 14.67 13.02 9.90
CA ASN A 494 13.86 14.04 9.25
C ASN A 494 13.49 15.13 10.26
N LEU A 495 13.93 16.37 10.01
CA LEU A 495 13.63 17.57 10.81
C LEU A 495 12.86 18.63 10.02
N SER A 496 12.37 18.30 8.83
CA SER A 496 11.65 19.25 7.96
C SER A 496 10.47 19.92 8.66
N HIS A 497 10.14 21.12 8.23
CA HIS A 497 8.97 21.88 8.73
C HIS A 497 8.97 22.13 10.25
N ASN A 498 10.15 22.22 10.88
CA ASN A 498 10.28 22.69 12.25
C ASN A 498 10.61 24.20 12.28
N PRO A 499 10.16 24.96 13.30
CA PRO A 499 10.42 26.40 13.40
C PRO A 499 11.85 26.69 13.92
N LEU A 500 12.86 26.24 13.17
CA LEU A 500 14.27 26.31 13.59
C LEU A 500 14.76 27.74 13.76
N ASP A 501 15.48 28.00 14.89
CA ASP A 501 16.15 29.25 15.18
C ASP A 501 17.57 29.24 14.61
N CYS A 502 17.82 30.06 13.62
CA CYS A 502 19.11 30.21 12.96
C CYS A 502 19.93 31.38 13.51
N THR A 503 19.97 31.48 14.83
CA THR A 503 20.85 32.45 15.52
C THR A 503 22.15 31.79 16.00
N CYS A 504 23.06 32.60 16.48
CA CYS A 504 24.33 32.13 17.07
C CYS A 504 24.15 31.21 18.28
N LEU A 505 23.01 31.26 18.95
CA LEU A 505 22.71 30.35 20.06
C LEU A 505 22.59 28.90 19.59
N ASN A 506 22.14 28.67 18.34
CA ASN A 506 21.97 27.37 17.76
C ASN A 506 23.11 26.97 16.79
N MET A 507 24.22 27.71 16.79
CA MET A 507 25.34 27.55 15.87
C MET A 507 25.91 26.10 15.88
N HIS A 508 26.02 25.50 17.07
CA HIS A 508 26.54 24.12 17.19
C HIS A 508 25.71 23.10 16.40
N PHE A 509 24.37 23.20 16.47
CA PHE A 509 23.49 22.34 15.72
C PHE A 509 23.59 22.61 14.20
N ILE A 510 23.57 23.89 13.78
CA ILE A 510 23.65 24.27 12.37
C ILE A 510 24.95 23.78 11.74
N THR A 511 26.08 23.93 12.42
CA THR A 511 27.38 23.43 11.95
C THR A 511 27.35 21.91 11.84
N TRP A 512 26.90 21.24 12.88
CA TRP A 512 26.78 19.77 12.88
C TRP A 512 25.83 19.26 11.80
N TYR A 513 24.70 19.93 11.55
CA TYR A 513 23.74 19.58 10.49
C TYR A 513 24.42 19.62 9.11
N LYS A 514 25.15 20.70 8.80
CA LYS A 514 25.86 20.84 7.53
C LYS A 514 26.93 19.74 7.31
N GLU A 515 27.61 19.34 8.36
CA GLU A 515 28.63 18.29 8.31
C GLU A 515 28.03 16.89 8.15
N ASN A 516 26.74 16.72 8.41
CA ASN A 516 26.04 15.42 8.41
C ASN A 516 24.84 15.37 7.46
N LEU A 517 24.81 16.14 6.38
CA LEU A 517 23.69 16.25 5.44
C LEU A 517 23.22 14.88 4.90
N GLN A 518 24.12 13.95 4.72
CA GLN A 518 23.82 12.59 4.22
C GLN A 518 22.92 11.78 5.17
N LYS A 519 22.74 12.22 6.41
CA LYS A 519 21.84 11.59 7.39
C LYS A 519 20.42 12.17 7.36
N PHE A 520 20.21 13.28 6.64
CA PHE A 520 18.94 13.98 6.69
C PHE A 520 18.09 13.73 5.45
N GLU A 521 16.81 13.47 5.70
CA GLU A 521 15.73 13.58 4.72
C GLU A 521 15.05 14.94 4.83
N GLY A 522 14.38 15.39 3.76
CA GLY A 522 13.66 16.66 3.74
C GLY A 522 14.58 17.87 3.93
N VAL A 523 15.82 17.80 3.40
CA VAL A 523 16.80 18.89 3.52
C VAL A 523 16.34 20.18 2.86
N GLU A 524 15.57 20.07 1.78
CA GLU A 524 15.00 21.21 1.05
C GLU A 524 13.91 21.94 1.85
N GLU A 525 13.18 21.20 2.69
CA GLU A 525 12.09 21.68 3.55
C GLU A 525 12.55 21.98 4.98
N THR A 526 13.85 21.80 5.27
CA THR A 526 14.45 22.14 6.57
C THR A 526 14.97 23.57 6.50
N MET A 527 14.16 24.52 7.01
CA MET A 527 14.36 25.96 6.84
C MET A 527 14.39 26.71 8.17
N CYS A 528 14.98 27.88 8.16
CA CYS A 528 14.96 28.82 9.29
C CYS A 528 13.58 29.45 9.45
N ALA A 529 13.09 29.55 10.69
CA ALA A 529 11.93 30.36 11.07
C ALA A 529 12.33 31.68 11.72
N ASN A 530 13.49 31.72 12.39
CA ASN A 530 14.04 32.88 13.04
C ASN A 530 15.56 33.01 12.75
N PRO A 531 16.14 34.21 12.78
CA PRO A 531 15.49 35.53 12.85
C PRO A 531 14.73 35.89 11.55
N PRO A 532 13.91 36.95 11.52
CA PRO A 532 13.16 37.33 10.31
C PRO A 532 14.01 37.54 9.06
N SER A 533 15.27 37.94 9.23
CA SER A 533 16.24 38.11 8.13
C SER A 533 16.67 36.81 7.45
N LEU A 534 16.50 35.67 8.12
CA LEU A 534 16.85 34.35 7.61
C LEU A 534 15.61 33.44 7.40
N MET A 535 14.41 33.98 7.61
CA MET A 535 13.19 33.23 7.46
C MET A 535 13.05 32.64 6.02
N GLY A 536 12.83 31.34 5.93
CA GLY A 536 12.72 30.61 4.65
C GLY A 536 14.07 30.26 4.01
N VAL A 537 15.21 30.65 4.61
CA VAL A 537 16.52 30.19 4.16
C VAL A 537 16.70 28.72 4.56
N LYS A 538 17.17 27.90 3.66
CA LYS A 538 17.45 26.48 3.91
C LYS A 538 18.58 26.36 4.94
N LEU A 539 18.44 25.43 5.87
CA LEU A 539 19.38 25.32 7.00
C LEU A 539 20.82 25.07 6.54
N TYR A 540 21.01 24.35 5.45
CA TYR A 540 22.34 24.07 4.91
C TYR A 540 23.00 25.29 4.22
N ASP A 541 22.22 26.31 3.81
CA ASP A 541 22.72 27.54 3.19
C ASP A 541 23.00 28.65 4.20
N VAL A 542 22.64 28.48 5.50
CA VAL A 542 22.76 29.49 6.51
C VAL A 542 24.23 29.83 6.81
N GLU A 543 24.62 31.05 6.60
CA GLU A 543 25.95 31.58 7.03
C GLU A 543 25.82 32.45 8.28
N LEU A 544 26.38 31.98 9.39
CA LEU A 544 26.38 32.71 10.65
C LEU A 544 27.75 33.30 10.95
N SER A 545 27.79 34.60 11.19
CA SER A 545 28.97 35.32 11.66
C SER A 545 28.86 35.54 13.18
N CYS A 546 29.24 34.53 13.97
CA CYS A 546 29.07 34.50 15.41
C CYS A 546 30.39 34.86 16.16
N GLY A 547 31.05 35.88 15.74
CA GLY A 547 32.26 36.42 16.43
C GLY A 547 32.00 37.71 17.18
N ILE A 548 32.94 38.11 18.04
CA ILE A 548 32.96 39.47 18.58
C ILE A 548 33.13 40.40 17.37
N THR A 549 32.14 41.22 17.09
CA THR A 549 32.22 42.19 16.00
C THR A 549 33.47 43.07 16.17
N ALA A 550 34.05 43.53 15.06
CA ALA A 550 35.19 44.46 15.12
C ALA A 550 34.91 45.64 16.06
N VAL A 551 33.65 46.07 16.17
CA VAL A 551 33.15 47.08 17.11
C VAL A 551 33.26 46.59 18.56
N GLY A 552 32.92 45.34 18.85
CA GLY A 552 33.06 44.76 20.21
C GLY A 552 34.53 44.63 20.62
N ILE A 553 35.41 44.22 19.69
CA ILE A 553 36.86 44.17 19.90
C ILE A 553 37.37 45.59 20.17
N PHE A 554 36.92 46.58 19.42
CA PHE A 554 37.29 47.98 19.62
C PHE A 554 36.87 48.47 21.01
N PHE A 555 35.64 48.23 21.45
CA PHE A 555 35.20 48.60 22.79
C PHE A 555 35.96 47.85 23.90
N LEU A 556 36.28 46.58 23.69
CA LEU A 556 37.11 45.82 24.63
C LEU A 556 38.52 46.41 24.76
N ILE A 557 39.14 46.76 23.65
CA ILE A 557 40.46 47.41 23.63
C ILE A 557 40.38 48.78 24.32
N VAL A 558 39.38 49.62 24.02
CA VAL A 558 39.18 50.91 24.66
C VAL A 558 38.95 50.72 26.15
N PHE A 559 38.16 49.73 26.57
CA PHE A 559 37.90 49.43 27.98
C PHE A 559 39.21 49.03 28.73
N LEU A 560 40.00 48.14 28.14
CA LEU A 560 41.30 47.72 28.69
C LEU A 560 42.29 48.88 28.76
N PHE A 561 42.26 49.77 27.75
CA PHE A 561 43.09 50.96 27.74
C PHE A 561 42.69 51.95 28.89
N PHE A 562 41.39 52.11 29.14
CA PHE A 562 40.89 52.91 30.29
C PHE A 562 41.28 52.29 31.61
N ILE A 563 41.22 50.99 31.81
CA ILE A 563 41.69 50.31 33.02
C ILE A 563 43.18 50.51 33.20
N ALA A 564 43.98 50.38 32.15
CA ALA A 564 45.44 50.65 32.23
C ALA A 564 45.76 52.08 32.64
N ILE A 565 45.06 53.08 32.12
CA ILE A 565 45.18 54.46 32.50
C ILE A 565 44.82 54.65 33.99
N LEU A 566 43.71 54.10 34.45
CA LEU A 566 43.29 54.15 35.84
C LEU A 566 44.33 53.52 36.78
N LEU A 567 44.91 52.37 36.39
CA LEU A 567 45.99 51.75 37.15
C LEU A 567 47.24 52.62 37.22
N ILE A 568 47.66 53.27 36.12
CA ILE A 568 48.78 54.19 36.08
C ILE A 568 48.53 55.41 37.00
N PHE A 569 47.32 55.96 36.95
CA PHE A 569 46.95 57.08 37.87
C PHE A 569 46.94 56.63 39.33
N SER A 570 46.41 55.42 39.63
CA SER A 570 46.41 54.88 40.99
C SER A 570 47.81 54.65 41.52
N VAL A 571 48.69 54.10 40.70
CA VAL A 571 50.12 53.90 41.07
C VAL A 571 50.82 55.26 41.26
N LYS A 572 50.60 56.26 40.38
CA LYS A 572 51.12 57.59 40.53
C LYS A 572 50.60 58.31 41.82
N PHE A 573 49.31 58.12 42.11
CA PHE A 573 48.68 58.64 43.29
C PHE A 573 49.28 58.01 44.57
N LEU A 574 49.47 56.71 44.60
CA LEU A 574 50.07 55.94 45.70
C LEU A 574 51.54 56.31 45.89
N LEU A 575 52.29 56.49 44.78
CA LEU A 575 53.68 56.96 44.84
C LEU A 575 53.78 58.42 45.37
N ARG A 576 52.88 59.29 44.95
CA ARG A 576 52.81 60.70 45.44
C ARG A 576 52.46 60.73 46.92
N TRP A 577 51.50 59.95 47.37
CA TRP A 577 51.09 59.82 48.78
C TRP A 577 52.22 59.29 49.64
N LYS A 578 53.03 58.34 49.11
CA LYS A 578 54.20 57.80 49.80
C LYS A 578 55.37 58.85 49.92
N TYR A 579 55.45 59.80 48.98
CA TYR A 579 56.45 60.89 49.01
C TYR A 579 56.03 62.08 49.88
N GLU A 580 54.77 62.26 50.17
CA GLU A 580 54.29 63.38 51.04
C GLU A 580 54.21 62.97 52.52
N HIS A 581 54.45 61.69 52.84
CA HIS A 581 54.39 61.16 54.22
C HIS A 581 55.70 60.48 54.67
N ILE A 582 56.85 60.72 54.03
CA ILE A 582 58.20 60.50 54.47
C ILE A 582 58.85 61.89 54.68
#